data_518849932711a9a4d1093ceb7736e6e9
#
_entry.id   518849932711a9a4d1093ceb7736e6e9
#
_cell.length_a   1.000
_cell.length_b   1.000
_cell.length_c   1.000
_cell.angle_alpha   90.00
_cell.angle_beta   90.00
_cell.angle_gamma   90.00
#
_symmetry.space_group_name_H-M   'P 1'
#
loop_
_entity.id
_entity.type
_entity.pdbx_description
1 polymer ?
#
loop_
_entity_poly.entity_id
_entity_poly.type
_entity_poly.pdbx_seq_one_letter_code
_entity_poly.pdbx_strand_id
1 'polypeptide(L)'
;MTMNIRRVLRTIAISGLWVALFSMTVEAKTKVTSESFGKMPDGAPVEIFTLSDGPYEARVATYGGIVVSLRVPDRNGKPADVVLGFDNVDGYLANFNGPADAFFGALIGRYANRIAHGSFTLDGRKYSLPLNNGENSLHGGPHGFNNVVWKAKPIANGVELSYLSKDGEAGYPGNLSAVVRYTLMKGDLRIEYSAATDKDTVVNLTNHSYFNLAGKGDILDHRLTLHASRFTPVDVGLIPTGELKSVASTPFDFRKATAVGARIHADDEQLHRGRGYDHNWVLDTDSGGGKLGEAAELYDPSSGRVLKVLTDQPGIQFYSGNFLDGSIKGKGGKPYELHSALCLETQHFPDSPNHPDFPTTELKPSQRYHTVTVYSFSVR
;
A
#
# COMPACT_ATOMS: atom_id res chain seq x y z
N MET A 1 -87.24 -41.93 -30.22
CA MET A 1 -86.99 -42.14 -28.79
C MET A 1 -85.47 -42.18 -28.65
N THR A 2 -84.91 -41.04 -28.44
CA THR A 2 -83.43 -40.80 -28.54
C THR A 2 -82.97 -40.25 -27.21
N MET A 3 -82.10 -40.98 -26.56
CA MET A 3 -81.55 -40.64 -25.24
C MET A 3 -80.18 -40.02 -25.41
N ASN A 4 -80.07 -38.76 -24.96
CA ASN A 4 -78.85 -37.99 -24.97
C ASN A 4 -78.03 -38.28 -23.72
N ILE A 5 -76.77 -38.75 -23.87
CA ILE A 5 -75.85 -38.93 -22.79
C ILE A 5 -74.80 -37.74 -22.85
N ARG A 6 -74.88 -36.84 -21.87
CA ARG A 6 -73.88 -35.77 -21.66
C ARG A 6 -72.66 -36.31 -20.90
N ARG A 7 -71.48 -36.26 -21.56
CA ARG A 7 -70.18 -36.51 -20.91
C ARG A 7 -69.75 -35.27 -20.12
N VAL A 8 -69.57 -35.40 -18.83
CA VAL A 8 -68.93 -34.37 -17.98
C VAL A 8 -67.38 -34.63 -17.96
N LEU A 9 -66.62 -33.73 -18.57
CA LEU A 9 -65.17 -33.69 -18.43
C LEU A 9 -64.79 -32.98 -17.12
N ARG A 10 -64.17 -33.70 -16.20
CA ARG A 10 -63.53 -33.12 -15.00
C ARG A 10 -62.14 -32.72 -15.35
N THR A 11 -61.83 -31.41 -15.36
CA THR A 11 -60.52 -30.85 -15.47
C THR A 11 -59.81 -30.92 -14.10
N ILE A 12 -58.73 -31.69 -14.01
CA ILE A 12 -57.88 -31.73 -12.80
C ILE A 12 -56.83 -30.63 -12.99
N ALA A 13 -56.91 -29.56 -12.19
CA ALA A 13 -55.91 -28.54 -12.11
C ALA A 13 -54.74 -29.04 -11.19
N ILE A 14 -53.59 -29.32 -11.79
CA ILE A 14 -52.37 -29.63 -11.03
C ILE A 14 -51.71 -28.29 -10.70
N SER A 15 -51.86 -27.81 -9.47
CA SER A 15 -51.11 -26.67 -8.93
C SER A 15 -49.69 -27.10 -8.62
N GLY A 16 -48.75 -26.75 -9.54
CA GLY A 16 -47.31 -26.93 -9.32
C GLY A 16 -46.80 -25.94 -8.29
N LEU A 17 -46.47 -26.44 -7.12
CA LEU A 17 -45.81 -25.69 -6.06
C LEU A 17 -44.30 -25.47 -6.45
N TRP A 18 -43.95 -24.28 -6.94
CA TRP A 18 -42.56 -23.90 -7.15
C TRP A 18 -41.90 -23.60 -5.80
N VAL A 19 -41.12 -24.52 -5.27
CA VAL A 19 -40.24 -24.26 -4.12
C VAL A 19 -39.02 -23.52 -4.67
N ALA A 20 -38.99 -22.21 -4.49
CA ALA A 20 -37.78 -21.41 -4.72
C ALA A 20 -36.76 -21.76 -3.64
N LEU A 21 -35.79 -22.58 -3.97
CA LEU A 21 -34.57 -22.78 -3.14
C LEU A 21 -33.76 -21.46 -3.16
N PHE A 22 -33.97 -20.63 -2.15
CA PHE A 22 -33.02 -19.57 -1.83
C PHE A 22 -31.76 -20.24 -1.29
N SER A 23 -30.76 -20.43 -2.13
CA SER A 23 -29.41 -20.73 -1.69
C SER A 23 -28.91 -19.50 -0.92
N MET A 24 -29.02 -19.50 0.40
CA MET A 24 -28.25 -18.60 1.25
C MET A 24 -26.77 -18.98 1.08
N THR A 25 -26.07 -18.25 0.22
CA THR A 25 -24.61 -18.26 0.22
C THR A 25 -24.17 -17.67 1.55
N VAL A 26 -23.80 -18.52 2.48
CA VAL A 26 -23.07 -18.09 3.69
C VAL A 26 -21.75 -17.51 3.17
N GLU A 27 -21.61 -16.19 3.19
CA GLU A 27 -20.37 -15.52 2.88
C GLU A 27 -19.31 -16.04 3.86
N ALA A 28 -18.29 -16.72 3.33
CA ALA A 28 -17.20 -17.22 4.14
C ALA A 28 -16.52 -16.02 4.81
N LYS A 29 -16.50 -15.99 6.11
CA LYS A 29 -15.84 -14.94 6.89
C LYS A 29 -14.34 -15.14 6.79
N THR A 30 -13.56 -14.07 6.56
CA THR A 30 -12.10 -14.13 6.59
C THR A 30 -11.60 -14.78 7.85
N LYS A 31 -10.79 -15.82 7.70
CA LYS A 31 -10.12 -16.49 8.83
C LYS A 31 -8.90 -15.67 9.24
N VAL A 32 -8.79 -15.38 10.54
CA VAL A 32 -7.66 -14.67 11.13
C VAL A 32 -6.98 -15.60 12.13
N THR A 33 -5.67 -15.81 11.96
CA THR A 33 -4.82 -16.57 12.89
C THR A 33 -3.55 -15.81 13.18
N SER A 34 -2.90 -16.06 14.32
CA SER A 34 -1.56 -15.53 14.62
C SER A 34 -0.62 -16.63 15.06
N GLU A 35 0.66 -16.40 14.81
CA GLU A 35 1.75 -17.27 15.22
C GLU A 35 3.00 -16.43 15.55
N SER A 36 3.99 -17.04 16.19
CA SER A 36 5.29 -16.37 16.41
C SER A 36 6.02 -16.16 15.08
N PHE A 37 6.50 -14.93 14.84
CA PHE A 37 7.36 -14.60 13.70
C PHE A 37 8.84 -14.48 14.09
N GLY A 38 9.13 -14.52 15.40
CA GLY A 38 10.46 -14.42 15.97
C GLY A 38 10.50 -13.47 17.16
N LYS A 39 11.68 -12.89 17.41
CA LYS A 39 11.89 -11.95 18.51
C LYS A 39 12.82 -10.81 18.07
N MET A 40 12.63 -9.66 18.68
CA MET A 40 13.58 -8.56 18.60
C MET A 40 14.88 -8.88 19.37
N PRO A 41 15.99 -8.17 19.13
CA PRO A 41 17.25 -8.37 19.87
C PRO A 41 17.12 -8.19 21.40
N ASP A 42 16.18 -7.37 21.87
CA ASP A 42 15.87 -7.16 23.29
C ASP A 42 14.96 -8.25 23.89
N GLY A 43 14.58 -9.26 23.07
CA GLY A 43 13.71 -10.37 23.44
C GLY A 43 12.20 -10.10 23.26
N ALA A 44 11.79 -8.91 22.85
CA ALA A 44 10.38 -8.60 22.60
C ALA A 44 9.81 -9.55 21.51
N PRO A 45 8.64 -10.18 21.74
CA PRO A 45 8.06 -11.10 20.76
C PRO A 45 7.53 -10.34 19.53
N VAL A 46 7.71 -10.95 18.36
CA VAL A 46 7.10 -10.50 17.10
C VAL A 46 6.12 -11.57 16.66
N GLU A 47 4.88 -11.17 16.42
CA GLU A 47 3.82 -12.03 15.91
C GLU A 47 3.57 -11.74 14.43
N ILE A 48 3.04 -12.73 13.70
CA ILE A 48 2.52 -12.58 12.36
C ILE A 48 1.07 -13.04 12.30
N PHE A 49 0.22 -12.18 11.75
CA PHE A 49 -1.20 -12.45 11.54
C PHE A 49 -1.42 -12.91 10.12
N THR A 50 -2.11 -14.04 9.95
CA THR A 50 -2.54 -14.55 8.65
C THR A 50 -4.02 -14.28 8.46
N LEU A 51 -4.36 -13.55 7.42
CA LEU A 51 -5.71 -13.24 6.98
C LEU A 51 -5.99 -14.07 5.72
N SER A 52 -6.97 -14.98 5.76
CA SER A 52 -7.28 -15.86 4.63
C SER A 52 -8.74 -15.72 4.23
N ASP A 53 -9.00 -15.41 2.95
CA ASP A 53 -10.33 -15.28 2.37
C ASP A 53 -10.39 -15.95 0.98
N GLY A 54 -10.93 -17.15 0.94
CA GLY A 54 -10.92 -17.98 -0.26
C GLY A 54 -9.50 -18.25 -0.78
N PRO A 55 -9.17 -17.86 -2.03
CA PRO A 55 -7.83 -18.06 -2.58
C PRO A 55 -6.83 -16.96 -2.21
N TYR A 56 -7.26 -15.94 -1.48
CA TYR A 56 -6.43 -14.79 -1.08
C TYR A 56 -5.90 -14.97 0.33
N GLU A 57 -4.65 -14.59 0.54
CA GLU A 57 -4.01 -14.62 1.85
C GLU A 57 -3.07 -13.43 2.00
N ALA A 58 -3.17 -12.73 3.12
CA ALA A 58 -2.22 -11.70 3.53
C ALA A 58 -1.60 -12.06 4.89
N ARG A 59 -0.29 -11.88 5.02
CA ARG A 59 0.42 -12.07 6.29
C ARG A 59 1.01 -10.74 6.74
N VAL A 60 0.65 -10.30 7.96
CA VAL A 60 1.05 -9.01 8.52
C VAL A 60 1.78 -9.22 9.83
N ALA A 61 3.03 -8.75 9.91
CA ALA A 61 3.85 -8.85 11.12
C ALA A 61 3.63 -7.63 12.04
N THR A 62 3.78 -7.85 13.35
CA THR A 62 3.74 -6.76 14.34
C THR A 62 4.98 -5.87 14.31
N TYR A 63 6.13 -6.38 13.88
CA TYR A 63 7.31 -5.55 13.61
C TYR A 63 7.09 -4.76 12.33
N GLY A 64 7.16 -3.44 12.44
CA GLY A 64 6.98 -2.51 11.32
C GLY A 64 5.59 -2.54 10.66
N GLY A 65 4.62 -3.28 11.20
CA GLY A 65 3.32 -3.50 10.55
C GLY A 65 3.44 -4.08 9.13
N ILE A 66 4.47 -4.90 8.91
CA ILE A 66 4.92 -5.34 7.59
C ILE A 66 3.93 -6.28 6.93
N VAL A 67 3.53 -6.00 5.70
CA VAL A 67 2.90 -6.98 4.79
C VAL A 67 4.00 -7.93 4.29
N VAL A 68 4.15 -9.06 5.01
CA VAL A 68 5.22 -10.04 4.77
C VAL A 68 4.95 -10.87 3.51
N SER A 69 3.68 -11.20 3.26
CA SER A 69 3.27 -12.04 2.13
C SER A 69 1.86 -11.64 1.69
N LEU A 70 1.62 -11.70 0.39
CA LEU A 70 0.31 -11.46 -0.20
C LEU A 70 0.10 -12.45 -1.34
N ARG A 71 -0.67 -13.51 -1.09
CA ARG A 71 -0.92 -14.57 -2.05
C ARG A 71 -2.20 -14.29 -2.84
N VAL A 72 -2.06 -14.23 -4.14
CA VAL A 72 -3.12 -13.88 -5.08
C VAL A 72 -3.19 -14.94 -6.20
N PRO A 73 -4.37 -15.46 -6.57
CA PRO A 73 -4.51 -16.39 -7.69
C PRO A 73 -4.21 -15.72 -9.03
N ASP A 74 -3.66 -16.47 -9.97
CA ASP A 74 -3.58 -16.08 -11.38
C ASP A 74 -4.87 -16.47 -12.13
N ARG A 75 -4.91 -16.23 -13.48
CA ARG A 75 -6.07 -16.58 -14.34
C ARG A 75 -6.42 -18.07 -14.35
N ASN A 76 -5.51 -18.94 -13.89
CA ASN A 76 -5.72 -20.38 -13.77
C ASN A 76 -6.05 -20.79 -12.32
N GLY A 77 -6.25 -19.82 -11.41
CA GLY A 77 -6.51 -20.06 -10.00
C GLY A 77 -5.26 -20.43 -9.17
N LYS A 78 -4.06 -20.40 -9.75
CA LYS A 78 -2.81 -20.74 -9.05
C LYS A 78 -2.33 -19.55 -8.22
N PRO A 79 -2.27 -19.64 -6.87
CA PRO A 79 -1.81 -18.54 -6.04
C PRO A 79 -0.28 -18.37 -6.13
N ALA A 80 0.18 -17.11 -6.12
CA ALA A 80 1.58 -16.76 -5.92
C ALA A 80 1.69 -15.60 -4.93
N ASP A 81 2.80 -15.52 -4.21
CA ASP A 81 3.15 -14.35 -3.41
C ASP A 81 3.59 -13.22 -4.34
N VAL A 82 2.90 -12.11 -4.28
CA VAL A 82 3.09 -10.97 -5.20
C VAL A 82 3.82 -9.80 -4.54
N VAL A 83 4.39 -9.99 -3.33
CA VAL A 83 5.20 -8.96 -2.67
C VAL A 83 6.58 -9.49 -2.29
N LEU A 84 7.58 -8.62 -2.35
CA LEU A 84 8.92 -8.91 -1.84
C LEU A 84 8.98 -8.79 -0.33
N GLY A 85 10.03 -9.36 0.28
CA GLY A 85 10.28 -9.33 1.72
C GLY A 85 11.19 -10.47 2.15
N PHE A 86 11.08 -10.88 3.42
CA PHE A 86 11.88 -11.96 4.01
C PHE A 86 11.00 -13.02 4.66
N ASP A 87 11.57 -14.21 4.90
CA ASP A 87 10.83 -15.35 5.48
C ASP A 87 10.70 -15.25 7.02
N ASN A 88 11.51 -14.42 7.67
CA ASN A 88 11.57 -14.26 9.12
C ASN A 88 11.93 -12.83 9.54
N VAL A 89 11.81 -12.55 10.83
CA VAL A 89 12.12 -11.22 11.39
C VAL A 89 13.59 -10.84 11.24
N ASP A 90 14.50 -11.78 11.31
CA ASP A 90 15.95 -11.54 11.23
C ASP A 90 16.35 -10.91 9.88
N GLY A 91 15.69 -11.35 8.80
CA GLY A 91 15.88 -10.76 7.47
C GLY A 91 15.48 -9.28 7.43
N TYR A 92 14.36 -8.92 8.05
CA TYR A 92 13.92 -7.52 8.15
C TYR A 92 14.82 -6.70 9.06
N LEU A 93 15.26 -7.24 10.20
CA LEU A 93 16.20 -6.58 11.11
C LEU A 93 17.55 -6.29 10.43
N ALA A 94 18.08 -7.27 9.71
CA ALA A 94 19.34 -7.12 8.96
C ALA A 94 19.19 -6.08 7.84
N ASN A 95 18.04 -6.05 7.14
CA ASN A 95 17.80 -5.11 6.06
C ASN A 95 17.63 -3.66 6.56
N PHE A 96 16.78 -3.41 7.58
CA PHE A 96 16.51 -2.06 8.09
C PHE A 96 17.69 -1.44 8.83
N ASN A 97 18.66 -2.24 9.30
CA ASN A 97 19.89 -1.77 9.93
C ASN A 97 21.11 -1.87 9.00
N GLY A 98 20.89 -2.27 7.75
CA GLY A 98 21.93 -2.47 6.75
C GLY A 98 22.08 -1.29 5.78
N PRO A 99 23.10 -1.33 4.92
CA PRO A 99 23.36 -0.27 3.94
C PRO A 99 22.35 -0.26 2.76
N ALA A 100 21.61 -1.37 2.55
CA ALA A 100 20.63 -1.53 1.49
C ALA A 100 19.20 -1.45 2.06
N ASP A 101 18.92 -0.39 2.80
CA ASP A 101 17.66 -0.15 3.50
C ASP A 101 16.47 -0.09 2.52
N ALA A 102 15.82 -1.23 2.31
CA ALA A 102 14.61 -1.36 1.50
C ALA A 102 13.42 -1.66 2.42
N PHE A 103 12.42 -0.81 2.42
CA PHE A 103 11.30 -0.84 3.37
C PHE A 103 10.23 -1.87 3.01
N PHE A 104 10.61 -3.11 2.64
CA PHE A 104 9.71 -4.16 2.15
C PHE A 104 8.46 -4.33 3.01
N GLY A 105 7.31 -3.94 2.46
CA GLY A 105 5.98 -4.14 3.05
C GLY A 105 5.68 -3.30 4.30
N ALA A 106 6.60 -2.45 4.75
CA ALA A 106 6.52 -1.77 6.03
C ALA A 106 5.48 -0.64 6.07
N LEU A 107 4.92 -0.40 7.25
CA LEU A 107 4.27 0.87 7.58
C LEU A 107 5.30 1.97 7.67
N ILE A 108 5.05 3.05 6.97
CA ILE A 108 5.91 4.23 6.93
C ILE A 108 5.27 5.37 7.72
N GLY A 109 6.06 5.96 8.57
CA GLY A 109 5.70 7.07 9.46
C GLY A 109 6.86 7.44 10.41
N ARG A 110 6.78 8.56 11.16
CA ARG A 110 5.64 9.48 11.26
C ARG A 110 5.35 10.23 9.96
N TYR A 111 6.38 10.39 9.08
CA TYR A 111 6.26 11.08 7.81
C TYR A 111 6.83 10.22 6.66
N ALA A 112 5.95 9.85 5.73
CA ALA A 112 6.31 9.09 4.55
C ALA A 112 7.07 9.96 3.55
N ASN A 113 8.00 9.32 2.81
CA ASN A 113 8.91 9.95 1.87
C ASN A 113 9.84 10.97 2.56
N ARG A 114 10.31 12.00 1.85
CA ARG A 114 11.39 12.89 2.30
C ARG A 114 10.88 14.17 2.94
N ILE A 115 11.68 14.70 3.89
CA ILE A 115 11.65 16.09 4.35
C ILE A 115 13.05 16.67 4.13
N ALA A 116 13.12 17.75 3.34
CA ALA A 116 14.32 18.42 2.94
C ALA A 116 15.15 18.86 4.15
N HIS A 117 16.48 18.60 4.12
CA HIS A 117 17.42 18.94 5.18
C HIS A 117 16.97 18.48 6.58
N GLY A 118 16.11 17.45 6.63
CA GLY A 118 15.56 16.96 7.89
C GLY A 118 14.94 18.05 8.74
N SER A 119 14.31 19.06 8.15
CA SER A 119 13.75 20.15 8.96
C SER A 119 12.48 20.74 8.35
N PHE A 120 11.60 21.22 9.22
CA PHE A 120 10.39 21.96 8.84
C PHE A 120 10.05 23.01 9.90
N THR A 121 9.22 23.97 9.52
CA THR A 121 8.70 24.99 10.47
C THR A 121 7.21 24.75 10.64
N LEU A 122 6.77 24.67 11.91
CA LEU A 122 5.37 24.54 12.31
C LEU A 122 5.09 25.56 13.39
N ASP A 123 4.04 26.39 13.25
CA ASP A 123 3.67 27.47 14.16
C ASP A 123 4.83 28.42 14.52
N GLY A 124 5.66 28.74 13.52
CA GLY A 124 6.84 29.61 13.69
C GLY A 124 8.02 28.96 14.41
N ARG A 125 7.91 27.69 14.82
CA ARG A 125 9.00 26.94 15.46
C ARG A 125 9.63 25.97 14.46
N LYS A 126 10.97 26.00 14.35
CA LYS A 126 11.74 25.03 13.55
C LYS A 126 11.92 23.73 14.32
N TYR A 127 11.65 22.60 13.64
CA TYR A 127 11.90 21.24 14.09
C TYR A 127 13.00 20.62 13.24
N SER A 128 13.88 19.83 13.87
CA SER A 128 14.96 19.13 13.21
C SER A 128 14.80 17.63 13.41
N LEU A 129 14.90 16.89 12.32
CA LEU A 129 14.77 15.44 12.24
C LEU A 129 16.13 14.82 11.98
N PRO A 130 16.38 13.58 12.43
CA PRO A 130 17.58 12.84 12.04
C PRO A 130 17.68 12.67 10.53
N LEU A 131 18.91 12.80 10.01
CA LEU A 131 19.22 12.58 8.60
C LEU A 131 19.56 11.09 8.39
N ASN A 132 18.91 10.46 7.43
CA ASN A 132 19.14 9.06 7.07
C ASN A 132 19.15 8.81 5.55
N ASN A 133 19.07 9.89 4.75
CA ASN A 133 19.14 9.81 3.30
C ASN A 133 19.92 11.03 2.76
N GLY A 134 21.26 10.96 2.83
CA GLY A 134 22.11 12.11 2.53
C GLY A 134 21.83 13.28 3.49
N GLU A 135 21.44 14.42 2.94
CA GLU A 135 21.09 15.62 3.70
C GLU A 135 19.61 15.66 4.12
N ASN A 136 18.84 14.62 3.83
CA ASN A 136 17.40 14.59 4.04
C ASN A 136 16.98 13.58 5.11
N SER A 137 15.79 13.78 5.68
CA SER A 137 15.10 12.75 6.47
C SER A 137 14.15 11.97 5.55
N LEU A 138 14.21 10.64 5.59
CA LEU A 138 13.41 9.74 4.79
C LEU A 138 12.60 8.80 5.71
N HIS A 139 11.32 8.63 5.39
CA HIS A 139 10.42 7.63 5.99
C HIS A 139 10.35 7.67 7.52
N GLY A 140 10.41 8.89 8.12
CA GLY A 140 10.35 9.08 9.57
C GLY A 140 11.70 8.97 10.27
N GLY A 141 12.81 8.89 9.51
CA GLY A 141 14.18 8.82 10.04
C GLY A 141 14.62 7.38 10.37
N PRO A 142 15.79 7.22 11.01
CA PRO A 142 16.40 5.90 11.27
C PRO A 142 15.59 5.02 12.23
N HIS A 143 14.64 5.59 12.96
CA HIS A 143 13.75 4.91 13.90
C HIS A 143 12.29 5.23 13.59
N GLY A 144 11.90 5.06 12.32
CA GLY A 144 10.53 5.24 11.85
C GLY A 144 9.60 4.09 12.27
N PHE A 145 8.36 4.15 11.81
CA PHE A 145 7.30 3.18 12.12
C PHE A 145 7.57 1.77 11.61
N ASN A 146 8.47 1.63 10.62
CA ASN A 146 9.00 0.36 10.13
C ASN A 146 9.90 -0.36 11.15
N ASN A 147 10.48 0.35 12.12
CA ASN A 147 11.47 -0.16 13.07
C ASN A 147 10.89 -0.39 14.50
N VAL A 148 9.57 -0.39 14.67
CA VAL A 148 8.93 -0.58 15.97
C VAL A 148 8.05 -1.82 15.98
N VAL A 149 7.88 -2.44 17.16
CA VAL A 149 6.89 -3.51 17.36
C VAL A 149 5.56 -2.87 17.74
N TRP A 150 4.57 -3.03 16.90
CA TRP A 150 3.20 -2.56 17.12
C TRP A 150 2.45 -3.50 18.05
N LYS A 151 1.60 -2.96 18.92
CA LYS A 151 0.62 -3.76 19.65
C LYS A 151 -0.48 -4.19 18.70
N ALA A 152 -0.81 -5.47 18.71
CA ALA A 152 -1.79 -6.04 17.80
C ALA A 152 -2.99 -6.62 18.52
N LYS A 153 -4.15 -6.57 17.88
CA LYS A 153 -5.33 -7.34 18.27
C LYS A 153 -6.08 -7.82 17.02
N PRO A 154 -6.59 -9.04 17.00
CA PRO A 154 -7.45 -9.49 15.92
C PRO A 154 -8.77 -8.70 15.93
N ILE A 155 -9.27 -8.39 14.73
CA ILE A 155 -10.57 -7.77 14.49
C ILE A 155 -11.35 -8.59 13.48
N ALA A 156 -12.59 -8.20 13.19
CA ALA A 156 -13.35 -8.84 12.13
C ALA A 156 -12.64 -8.69 10.78
N ASN A 157 -12.36 -9.82 10.13
CA ASN A 157 -11.67 -9.94 8.84
C ASN A 157 -10.23 -9.38 8.80
N GLY A 158 -9.57 -9.19 9.97
CA GLY A 158 -8.27 -8.55 9.97
C GLY A 158 -7.59 -8.42 11.31
N VAL A 159 -6.61 -7.51 11.34
CA VAL A 159 -5.82 -7.16 12.52
C VAL A 159 -5.74 -5.64 12.67
N GLU A 160 -5.88 -5.15 13.89
CA GLU A 160 -5.61 -3.76 14.27
C GLU A 160 -4.25 -3.69 14.94
N LEU A 161 -3.39 -2.80 14.44
CA LEU A 161 -2.09 -2.46 15.00
C LEU A 161 -2.17 -1.07 15.64
N SER A 162 -1.55 -0.90 16.81
CA SER A 162 -1.50 0.40 17.49
C SER A 162 -0.09 0.69 18.02
N TYR A 163 0.30 1.97 17.91
CA TYR A 163 1.58 2.47 18.39
C TYR A 163 1.43 3.88 18.97
N LEU A 164 2.13 4.16 20.08
CA LEU A 164 2.26 5.51 20.63
C LEU A 164 3.66 6.02 20.32
N SER A 165 3.76 6.89 19.33
CA SER A 165 4.97 7.64 19.02
C SER A 165 5.05 8.85 19.96
N LYS A 166 6.05 8.87 20.85
CA LYS A 166 6.17 9.88 21.93
C LYS A 166 6.58 11.24 21.38
N ASP A 167 6.24 12.29 22.13
CA ASP A 167 6.72 13.66 21.87
C ASP A 167 8.25 13.68 21.77
N GLY A 168 8.77 14.22 20.65
CA GLY A 168 10.20 14.26 20.35
C GLY A 168 10.77 13.00 19.71
N GLU A 169 9.99 11.92 19.52
CA GLU A 169 10.47 10.73 18.79
C GLU A 169 10.84 11.11 17.37
N ALA A 170 12.06 10.73 16.95
CA ALA A 170 12.66 11.15 15.67
C ALA A 170 12.58 12.67 15.40
N GLY A 171 12.48 13.51 16.43
CA GLY A 171 12.41 14.96 16.33
C GLY A 171 11.01 15.55 16.09
N TYR A 172 9.99 14.74 15.92
CA TYR A 172 8.63 15.21 15.68
C TYR A 172 7.94 15.66 16.98
N PRO A 173 7.16 16.78 16.96
CA PRO A 173 6.42 17.24 18.13
C PRO A 173 5.17 16.41 18.41
N GLY A 174 4.77 16.37 19.67
CA GLY A 174 3.55 15.76 20.17
C GLY A 174 3.58 14.24 20.29
N ASN A 175 2.82 13.73 21.26
CA ASN A 175 2.50 12.31 21.31
C ASN A 175 1.50 11.97 20.20
N LEU A 176 1.84 11.03 19.35
CA LEU A 176 0.96 10.56 18.28
C LEU A 176 0.48 9.15 18.57
N SER A 177 -0.80 8.99 18.85
CA SER A 177 -1.45 7.68 18.93
C SER A 177 -1.87 7.24 17.52
N ALA A 178 -1.12 6.32 16.92
CA ALA A 178 -1.40 5.77 15.60
C ALA A 178 -2.09 4.41 15.69
N VAL A 179 -3.09 4.19 14.84
CA VAL A 179 -3.81 2.92 14.68
C VAL A 179 -3.89 2.60 13.20
N VAL A 180 -3.52 1.38 12.84
CA VAL A 180 -3.61 0.89 11.46
C VAL A 180 -4.37 -0.43 11.46
N ARG A 181 -5.40 -0.54 10.60
CA ARG A 181 -6.20 -1.75 10.43
C ARG A 181 -5.95 -2.36 9.07
N TYR A 182 -5.57 -3.62 9.06
CA TYR A 182 -5.50 -4.45 7.87
C TYR A 182 -6.71 -5.37 7.84
N THR A 183 -7.50 -5.31 6.77
CA THR A 183 -8.62 -6.24 6.55
C THR A 183 -8.51 -6.84 5.15
N LEU A 184 -8.85 -8.13 5.02
CA LEU A 184 -8.87 -8.83 3.74
C LEU A 184 -10.27 -9.34 3.47
N MET A 185 -10.87 -8.93 2.33
CA MET A 185 -12.19 -9.37 1.91
C MET A 185 -12.29 -9.41 0.39
N LYS A 186 -12.65 -10.54 -0.17
CA LYS A 186 -12.93 -10.72 -1.62
C LYS A 186 -11.79 -10.25 -2.53
N GLY A 187 -10.54 -10.43 -2.08
CA GLY A 187 -9.35 -9.98 -2.80
C GLY A 187 -8.95 -8.53 -2.53
N ASP A 188 -9.67 -7.80 -1.69
CA ASP A 188 -9.32 -6.45 -1.26
C ASP A 188 -8.53 -6.50 0.05
N LEU A 189 -7.25 -6.15 0.01
CA LEU A 189 -6.48 -5.80 1.19
C LEU A 189 -6.67 -4.31 1.46
N ARG A 190 -7.50 -3.99 2.45
CA ARG A 190 -7.76 -2.63 2.92
C ARG A 190 -6.85 -2.29 4.08
N ILE A 191 -6.16 -1.17 3.98
CA ILE A 191 -5.33 -0.58 5.03
C ILE A 191 -5.97 0.76 5.41
N GLU A 192 -6.41 0.86 6.67
CA GLU A 192 -7.03 2.07 7.22
C GLU A 192 -6.11 2.65 8.28
N TYR A 193 -5.71 3.88 8.12
CA TYR A 193 -4.82 4.60 9.00
C TYR A 193 -5.60 5.64 9.79
N SER A 194 -5.36 5.71 11.10
CA SER A 194 -5.93 6.73 11.98
C SER A 194 -4.87 7.21 12.95
N ALA A 195 -4.85 8.50 13.24
CA ALA A 195 -3.99 9.04 14.28
C ALA A 195 -4.63 10.24 15.02
N ALA A 196 -4.18 10.45 16.25
CA ALA A 196 -4.51 11.62 17.05
C ALA A 196 -3.26 12.09 17.80
N THR A 197 -3.14 13.38 17.99
CA THR A 197 -2.00 14.03 18.67
C THR A 197 -2.46 14.88 19.83
N ASP A 198 -1.55 15.17 20.76
CA ASP A 198 -1.75 16.13 21.87
C ASP A 198 -1.10 17.51 21.63
N LYS A 199 -0.33 17.66 20.53
CA LYS A 199 0.28 18.92 20.08
C LYS A 199 0.21 18.96 18.55
N ASP A 200 0.29 20.17 17.98
CA ASP A 200 0.42 20.35 16.55
C ASP A 200 1.65 19.60 16.04
N THR A 201 1.47 18.81 14.98
CA THR A 201 2.51 17.95 14.40
C THR A 201 2.28 17.77 12.91
N VAL A 202 3.18 17.08 12.23
CA VAL A 202 3.01 16.65 10.83
C VAL A 202 2.89 15.14 10.75
N VAL A 203 1.97 14.65 9.92
CA VAL A 203 1.68 13.22 9.74
C VAL A 203 1.46 12.90 8.28
N ASN A 204 2.16 11.89 7.79
CA ASN A 204 1.96 11.31 6.47
C ASN A 204 2.26 9.81 6.56
N LEU A 205 1.22 8.97 6.53
CA LEU A 205 1.38 7.51 6.69
C LEU A 205 1.11 6.80 5.37
N THR A 206 1.91 5.76 5.08
CA THR A 206 1.72 4.90 3.90
C THR A 206 2.21 3.48 4.18
N ASN A 207 2.06 2.59 3.19
CA ASN A 207 2.62 1.24 3.18
C ASN A 207 3.56 1.07 1.98
N HIS A 208 4.74 0.52 2.23
CA HIS A 208 5.82 0.39 1.25
C HIS A 208 5.92 -1.05 0.69
N SER A 209 4.79 -1.63 0.28
CA SER A 209 4.80 -2.95 -0.37
C SER A 209 5.44 -2.89 -1.75
N TYR A 210 6.36 -3.82 -1.99
CA TYR A 210 7.03 -4.01 -3.29
C TYR A 210 6.28 -5.09 -4.07
N PHE A 211 5.53 -4.71 -5.09
CA PHE A 211 4.68 -5.59 -5.87
C PHE A 211 5.39 -6.16 -7.10
N ASN A 212 5.21 -7.46 -7.34
CA ASN A 212 5.48 -8.13 -8.60
C ASN A 212 4.34 -9.13 -8.87
N LEU A 213 3.41 -8.78 -9.73
CA LEU A 213 2.21 -9.59 -9.99
C LEU A 213 2.51 -10.90 -10.72
N ALA A 214 3.67 -11.02 -11.38
CA ALA A 214 4.14 -12.30 -11.95
C ALA A 214 4.62 -13.27 -10.84
N GLY A 215 5.01 -12.74 -9.65
CA GLY A 215 5.58 -13.50 -8.53
C GLY A 215 7.02 -13.97 -8.79
N LYS A 216 7.66 -13.47 -9.84
CA LYS A 216 9.05 -13.77 -10.22
C LYS A 216 9.55 -12.83 -11.31
N GLY A 217 10.89 -12.78 -11.51
CA GLY A 217 11.52 -11.93 -12.54
C GLY A 217 11.36 -10.45 -12.24
N ASP A 218 11.29 -9.65 -13.29
CA ASP A 218 11.15 -8.19 -13.19
C ASP A 218 9.72 -7.71 -13.50
N ILE A 219 9.51 -6.38 -13.37
CA ILE A 219 8.19 -5.75 -13.57
C ILE A 219 8.12 -4.95 -14.89
N LEU A 220 9.09 -5.06 -15.77
CA LEU A 220 9.20 -4.19 -16.94
C LEU A 220 8.05 -4.40 -17.95
N ASP A 221 7.51 -5.62 -18.03
CA ASP A 221 6.35 -5.94 -18.86
C ASP A 221 4.99 -5.69 -18.17
N HIS A 222 4.97 -5.38 -16.88
CA HIS A 222 3.74 -4.99 -16.19
C HIS A 222 3.21 -3.69 -16.78
N ARG A 223 1.91 -3.62 -17.00
CA ARG A 223 1.23 -2.43 -17.56
C ARG A 223 0.64 -1.63 -16.44
N LEU A 224 1.10 -0.39 -16.31
CA LEU A 224 0.64 0.57 -15.30
C LEU A 224 -0.25 1.61 -15.94
N THR A 225 -1.36 1.93 -15.26
CA THR A 225 -2.17 3.13 -15.46
C THR A 225 -2.16 3.93 -14.16
N LEU A 226 -1.93 5.25 -14.25
CA LEU A 226 -2.05 6.19 -13.13
C LEU A 226 -3.11 7.25 -13.47
N HIS A 227 -4.08 7.44 -12.58
CA HIS A 227 -5.12 8.45 -12.72
C HIS A 227 -4.61 9.82 -12.26
N ALA A 228 -3.58 10.31 -12.97
CA ALA A 228 -2.87 11.54 -12.64
C ALA A 228 -2.38 12.24 -13.91
N SER A 229 -2.68 13.51 -14.03
CA SER A 229 -2.26 14.37 -15.16
C SER A 229 -0.98 15.16 -14.86
N ARG A 230 -0.51 15.16 -13.60
CA ARG A 230 0.67 15.88 -13.14
C ARG A 230 1.50 15.01 -12.19
N PHE A 231 2.76 15.37 -12.00
CA PHE A 231 3.66 14.81 -11.02
C PHE A 231 4.51 15.91 -10.37
N THR A 232 5.14 15.64 -9.26
CA THR A 232 6.09 16.54 -8.61
C THR A 232 7.50 16.21 -9.10
N PRO A 233 8.13 17.06 -9.96
CA PRO A 233 9.53 16.88 -10.33
C PRO A 233 10.42 17.08 -9.12
N VAL A 234 11.56 16.37 -9.11
CA VAL A 234 12.48 16.35 -7.98
C VAL A 234 13.84 16.95 -8.36
N ASP A 235 14.58 17.40 -7.37
CA ASP A 235 15.99 17.80 -7.48
C ASP A 235 16.93 16.59 -7.38
N VAL A 236 18.26 16.84 -7.32
CA VAL A 236 19.29 15.79 -7.19
C VAL A 236 19.22 15.01 -5.88
N GLY A 237 18.59 15.57 -4.84
CA GLY A 237 18.32 14.93 -3.55
C GLY A 237 17.00 14.17 -3.50
N LEU A 238 16.29 14.09 -4.64
CA LEU A 238 14.94 13.53 -4.75
C LEU A 238 13.91 14.30 -3.89
N ILE A 239 14.14 15.59 -3.68
CA ILE A 239 13.20 16.51 -3.04
C ILE A 239 12.34 17.19 -4.10
N PRO A 240 11.00 17.26 -3.94
CA PRO A 240 10.14 18.01 -4.85
C PRO A 240 10.58 19.45 -5.02
N THR A 241 10.56 19.95 -6.25
CA THR A 241 10.93 21.36 -6.56
C THR A 241 9.82 22.35 -6.21
N GLY A 242 8.63 21.86 -5.83
CA GLY A 242 7.42 22.69 -5.64
C GLY A 242 6.54 22.78 -6.90
N GLU A 243 7.08 22.43 -8.06
CA GLU A 243 6.30 22.40 -9.31
C GLU A 243 5.33 21.21 -9.36
N LEU A 244 4.16 21.41 -9.95
CA LEU A 244 3.22 20.35 -10.35
C LEU A 244 3.23 20.23 -11.88
N LYS A 245 4.18 19.45 -12.40
CA LYS A 245 4.47 19.35 -13.84
C LYS A 245 3.50 18.40 -14.56
N SER A 246 3.04 18.80 -15.76
CA SER A 246 2.22 17.93 -16.60
C SER A 246 2.99 16.68 -17.03
N VAL A 247 2.32 15.52 -16.99
CA VAL A 247 2.88 14.25 -17.52
C VAL A 247 2.80 14.17 -19.04
N ALA A 248 1.98 14.99 -19.71
CA ALA A 248 1.74 14.93 -21.14
C ALA A 248 3.04 15.09 -21.95
N SER A 249 3.26 14.20 -22.89
CA SER A 249 4.45 14.17 -23.75
C SER A 249 5.79 13.95 -22.99
N THR A 250 5.73 13.36 -21.79
CA THR A 250 6.90 12.98 -20.99
C THR A 250 6.96 11.46 -20.79
N PRO A 251 8.08 10.90 -20.34
CA PRO A 251 8.15 9.48 -19.93
C PRO A 251 7.18 9.14 -18.77
N PHE A 252 6.71 10.14 -18.02
CA PHE A 252 5.84 10.00 -16.85
C PHE A 252 4.35 9.88 -17.20
N ASP A 253 3.98 9.85 -18.48
CA ASP A 253 2.57 9.76 -18.92
C ASP A 253 2.04 8.32 -18.85
N PHE A 254 1.52 7.94 -17.69
CA PHE A 254 0.84 6.67 -17.45
C PHE A 254 -0.70 6.79 -17.42
N ARG A 255 -1.27 7.85 -17.99
CA ARG A 255 -2.75 7.99 -18.09
C ARG A 255 -3.42 6.89 -18.94
N LYS A 256 -2.64 6.15 -19.71
CA LYS A 256 -3.05 4.95 -20.45
C LYS A 256 -2.14 3.79 -20.07
N ALA A 257 -2.69 2.58 -20.03
CA ALA A 257 -1.96 1.36 -19.71
C ALA A 257 -0.68 1.24 -20.56
N THR A 258 0.46 1.40 -19.89
CA THR A 258 1.79 1.45 -20.51
C THR A 258 2.71 0.48 -19.78
N ALA A 259 3.49 -0.30 -20.52
CA ALA A 259 4.51 -1.18 -19.90
C ALA A 259 5.52 -0.32 -19.12
N VAL A 260 5.86 -0.73 -17.90
CA VAL A 260 6.81 -0.01 -17.04
C VAL A 260 8.14 0.20 -17.76
N GLY A 261 8.64 -0.82 -18.46
CA GLY A 261 9.90 -0.76 -19.19
C GLY A 261 9.86 0.08 -20.46
N ALA A 262 8.68 0.49 -20.97
CA ALA A 262 8.57 1.12 -22.28
C ALA A 262 9.37 2.43 -22.43
N ARG A 263 9.53 3.18 -21.34
CA ARG A 263 10.18 4.50 -21.34
C ARG A 263 11.12 4.71 -20.15
N ILE A 264 11.38 3.68 -19.35
CA ILE A 264 12.19 3.79 -18.12
C ILE A 264 13.64 4.22 -18.41
N HIS A 265 14.14 3.95 -19.62
CA HIS A 265 15.48 4.31 -20.10
C HIS A 265 15.49 5.48 -21.07
N ALA A 266 14.40 6.27 -21.14
CA ALA A 266 14.38 7.48 -21.95
C ALA A 266 15.41 8.49 -21.42
N ASP A 267 15.97 9.29 -22.34
CA ASP A 267 16.89 10.39 -21.97
C ASP A 267 16.06 11.56 -21.39
N ASP A 268 15.80 11.48 -20.09
CA ASP A 268 15.00 12.45 -19.34
C ASP A 268 15.67 12.73 -17.99
N GLU A 269 15.80 14.00 -17.64
CA GLU A 269 16.48 14.45 -16.43
C GLU A 269 15.88 13.82 -15.15
N GLN A 270 14.56 13.70 -15.08
CA GLN A 270 13.89 13.17 -13.90
C GLN A 270 14.09 11.64 -13.77
N LEU A 271 14.11 10.92 -14.89
CA LEU A 271 14.47 9.50 -14.89
C LEU A 271 15.93 9.28 -14.47
N HIS A 272 16.85 10.16 -14.89
CA HIS A 272 18.26 10.10 -14.45
C HIS A 272 18.37 10.32 -12.94
N ARG A 273 17.63 11.31 -12.37
CA ARG A 273 17.61 11.58 -10.91
C ARG A 273 17.10 10.39 -10.11
N GLY A 274 15.97 9.80 -10.52
CA GLY A 274 15.38 8.64 -9.88
C GLY A 274 16.05 7.30 -10.22
N ARG A 275 16.98 7.26 -11.18
CA ARG A 275 17.53 6.04 -11.79
C ARG A 275 16.43 5.13 -12.36
N GLY A 276 15.34 5.74 -12.82
CA GLY A 276 14.06 5.16 -13.21
C GLY A 276 12.92 5.99 -12.60
N TYR A 277 11.77 5.37 -12.37
CA TYR A 277 10.66 6.05 -11.70
C TYR A 277 10.86 6.00 -10.19
N ASP A 278 10.87 7.16 -9.54
CA ASP A 278 10.83 7.35 -8.08
C ASP A 278 10.23 8.73 -7.79
N HIS A 279 8.97 8.90 -8.18
CA HIS A 279 8.31 10.20 -8.15
C HIS A 279 6.90 10.08 -7.59
N ASN A 280 6.36 11.21 -7.12
CA ASN A 280 4.98 11.31 -6.68
C ASN A 280 4.10 11.86 -7.83
N TRP A 281 3.05 11.14 -8.18
CA TRP A 281 1.99 11.59 -9.10
C TRP A 281 0.88 12.26 -8.31
N VAL A 282 0.41 13.40 -8.83
CA VAL A 282 -0.72 14.18 -8.30
C VAL A 282 -2.00 13.57 -8.84
N LEU A 283 -2.78 12.95 -7.96
CA LEU A 283 -4.00 12.24 -8.36
C LEU A 283 -5.07 13.23 -8.84
N ASP A 284 -5.72 12.91 -9.95
CA ASP A 284 -6.81 13.70 -10.54
C ASP A 284 -8.17 13.42 -9.89
N THR A 285 -8.22 12.45 -8.96
CA THR A 285 -9.46 12.09 -8.28
C THR A 285 -9.88 13.18 -7.31
N ASP A 286 -11.17 13.48 -7.24
CA ASP A 286 -11.79 14.29 -6.17
C ASP A 286 -11.71 13.54 -4.83
N SER A 287 -10.48 13.24 -4.40
CA SER A 287 -10.16 12.53 -3.16
C SER A 287 -10.29 13.46 -1.93
N GLY A 288 -11.24 14.38 -1.95
CA GLY A 288 -11.61 15.22 -0.82
C GLY A 288 -12.80 14.62 -0.07
N GLY A 289 -12.72 14.55 1.27
CA GLY A 289 -13.86 14.18 2.13
C GLY A 289 -14.07 12.69 2.35
N GLY A 290 -13.03 11.85 2.27
CA GLY A 290 -13.09 10.42 2.59
C GLY A 290 -13.67 9.52 1.51
N LYS A 291 -13.85 10.03 0.29
CA LYS A 291 -14.27 9.24 -0.87
C LYS A 291 -13.06 8.59 -1.53
N LEU A 292 -13.07 7.25 -1.65
CA LEU A 292 -12.02 6.51 -2.35
C LEU A 292 -12.14 6.70 -3.86
N GLY A 293 -11.04 7.13 -4.49
CA GLY A 293 -10.87 7.15 -5.94
C GLY A 293 -9.87 6.08 -6.39
N GLU A 294 -10.00 5.58 -7.62
CA GLU A 294 -9.01 4.72 -8.24
C GLU A 294 -7.77 5.57 -8.60
N ALA A 295 -6.63 5.27 -7.96
CA ALA A 295 -5.36 5.97 -8.18
C ALA A 295 -4.52 5.30 -9.26
N ALA A 296 -4.52 3.95 -9.29
CA ALA A 296 -3.70 3.17 -10.19
C ALA A 296 -4.35 1.83 -10.55
N GLU A 297 -4.00 1.32 -11.73
CA GLU A 297 -4.20 -0.07 -12.12
C GLU A 297 -2.88 -0.64 -12.63
N LEU A 298 -2.44 -1.76 -12.04
CA LEU A 298 -1.28 -2.54 -12.47
C LEU A 298 -1.76 -3.89 -12.99
N TYR A 299 -1.33 -4.27 -14.19
CA TYR A 299 -1.68 -5.53 -14.83
C TYR A 299 -0.44 -6.30 -15.27
N ASP A 300 -0.33 -7.56 -14.91
CA ASP A 300 0.68 -8.47 -15.44
C ASP A 300 0.09 -9.36 -16.55
N PRO A 301 0.55 -9.20 -17.82
CA PRO A 301 0.07 -10.00 -18.93
C PRO A 301 0.36 -11.50 -18.80
N SER A 302 1.44 -11.88 -18.10
CA SER A 302 1.89 -13.27 -17.97
C SER A 302 0.97 -14.09 -17.08
N SER A 303 0.59 -13.57 -15.93
CA SER A 303 -0.27 -14.23 -14.94
C SER A 303 -1.76 -13.88 -15.09
N GLY A 304 -2.05 -12.75 -15.71
CA GLY A 304 -3.40 -12.17 -15.75
C GLY A 304 -3.82 -11.45 -14.49
N ARG A 305 -2.94 -11.34 -13.47
CA ARG A 305 -3.27 -10.60 -12.24
C ARG A 305 -3.39 -9.12 -12.50
N VAL A 306 -4.37 -8.53 -11.85
CA VAL A 306 -4.63 -7.09 -11.83
C VAL A 306 -4.61 -6.63 -10.38
N LEU A 307 -3.93 -5.54 -10.11
CA LEU A 307 -4.00 -4.78 -8.86
C LEU A 307 -4.57 -3.40 -9.17
N LYS A 308 -5.71 -3.06 -8.56
CA LYS A 308 -6.21 -1.70 -8.49
C LYS A 308 -5.86 -1.09 -7.14
N VAL A 309 -5.41 0.14 -7.15
CA VAL A 309 -5.14 0.92 -5.93
C VAL A 309 -6.20 2.00 -5.81
N LEU A 310 -6.99 1.94 -4.73
CA LEU A 310 -7.98 2.95 -4.39
C LEU A 310 -7.54 3.69 -3.13
N THR A 311 -7.72 5.02 -3.10
CA THR A 311 -7.31 5.83 -1.96
C THR A 311 -8.10 7.13 -1.86
N ASP A 312 -8.05 7.76 -0.70
CA ASP A 312 -8.45 9.14 -0.44
C ASP A 312 -7.26 10.11 -0.32
N GLN A 313 -6.04 9.63 -0.61
CA GLN A 313 -4.82 10.42 -0.60
C GLN A 313 -4.69 11.29 -1.86
N PRO A 314 -4.03 12.47 -1.78
CA PRO A 314 -3.86 13.38 -2.92
C PRO A 314 -2.79 12.94 -3.91
N GLY A 315 -1.92 12.01 -3.54
CA GLY A 315 -0.78 11.57 -4.35
C GLY A 315 -0.50 10.08 -4.24
N ILE A 316 0.30 9.60 -5.19
CA ILE A 316 0.84 8.24 -5.20
C ILE A 316 2.30 8.26 -5.66
N GLN A 317 3.20 7.75 -4.82
CA GLN A 317 4.57 7.48 -5.23
C GLN A 317 4.61 6.21 -6.06
N PHE A 318 5.18 6.29 -7.26
CA PHE A 318 5.56 5.13 -8.06
C PHE A 318 7.08 5.00 -8.06
N TYR A 319 7.56 3.89 -7.48
CA TYR A 319 8.97 3.53 -7.43
C TYR A 319 9.19 2.21 -8.17
N SER A 320 10.10 2.16 -9.13
CA SER A 320 10.31 1.01 -10.01
C SER A 320 11.45 0.06 -9.59
N GLY A 321 11.80 0.05 -8.30
CA GLY A 321 12.81 -0.89 -7.77
C GLY A 321 14.24 -0.58 -8.21
N ASN A 322 14.57 0.70 -8.39
CA ASN A 322 15.81 1.18 -9.02
C ASN A 322 17.09 0.93 -8.21
N PHE A 323 16.96 0.67 -6.90
CA PHE A 323 18.08 0.44 -5.98
C PHE A 323 18.23 -1.03 -5.57
N LEU A 324 17.43 -1.93 -6.17
CA LEU A 324 17.61 -3.36 -6.04
C LEU A 324 18.72 -3.80 -7.02
N ASP A 325 19.81 -4.38 -6.49
CA ASP A 325 21.03 -4.70 -7.25
C ASP A 325 21.46 -6.16 -7.12
N GLY A 326 20.59 -7.02 -6.56
CA GLY A 326 20.86 -8.44 -6.32
C GLY A 326 21.64 -8.72 -5.02
N SER A 327 22.09 -7.69 -4.29
CA SER A 327 22.78 -7.87 -3.00
C SER A 327 21.84 -8.35 -1.89
N ILE A 328 20.58 -7.91 -1.91
CA ILE A 328 19.54 -8.33 -0.96
C ILE A 328 19.03 -9.72 -1.36
N LYS A 329 19.22 -10.69 -0.46
CA LYS A 329 18.64 -12.04 -0.60
C LYS A 329 17.35 -12.11 0.22
N GLY A 330 16.23 -12.13 -0.48
CA GLY A 330 14.90 -12.15 0.12
C GLY A 330 14.36 -13.55 0.38
N LYS A 331 13.07 -13.73 0.18
CA LYS A 331 12.34 -15.00 0.40
C LYS A 331 12.96 -16.17 -0.35
N GLY A 332 13.16 -17.28 0.37
CA GLY A 332 13.82 -18.47 -0.16
C GLY A 332 15.27 -18.25 -0.57
N GLY A 333 15.94 -17.21 -0.05
CA GLY A 333 17.35 -16.89 -0.34
C GLY A 333 17.60 -16.36 -1.76
N LYS A 334 16.55 -15.95 -2.51
CA LYS A 334 16.66 -15.44 -3.87
C LYS A 334 17.11 -13.98 -3.87
N PRO A 335 18.03 -13.58 -4.77
CA PRO A 335 18.41 -12.18 -4.91
C PRO A 335 17.25 -11.36 -5.48
N TYR A 336 17.12 -10.11 -5.01
CA TYR A 336 16.22 -9.12 -5.57
C TYR A 336 17.02 -8.24 -6.53
N GLU A 337 16.91 -8.56 -7.81
CA GLU A 337 17.58 -7.88 -8.91
C GLU A 337 16.92 -6.54 -9.25
N LEU A 338 17.59 -5.72 -10.05
CA LEU A 338 17.06 -4.46 -10.56
C LEU A 338 15.65 -4.67 -11.15
N HIS A 339 14.72 -3.83 -10.76
CA HIS A 339 13.31 -3.89 -11.18
C HIS A 339 12.58 -5.21 -10.83
N SER A 340 13.02 -5.95 -9.81
CA SER A 340 12.30 -7.16 -9.35
C SER A 340 10.90 -6.87 -8.81
N ALA A 341 10.60 -5.63 -8.45
CA ALA A 341 9.28 -5.20 -8.00
C ALA A 341 9.13 -3.68 -8.12
N LEU A 342 7.90 -3.19 -7.91
CA LEU A 342 7.57 -1.77 -7.87
C LEU A 342 6.74 -1.44 -6.63
N CYS A 343 6.76 -0.18 -6.20
CA CYS A 343 5.92 0.33 -5.12
C CYS A 343 4.87 1.31 -5.65
N LEU A 344 3.69 1.28 -5.05
CA LEU A 344 2.58 2.19 -5.28
C LEU A 344 2.10 2.69 -3.91
N GLU A 345 2.72 3.79 -3.45
CA GLU A 345 2.55 4.32 -2.09
C GLU A 345 1.60 5.52 -2.12
N THR A 346 0.39 5.32 -1.66
CA THR A 346 -0.58 6.42 -1.56
C THR A 346 -0.25 7.30 -0.36
N GLN A 347 -0.11 8.61 -0.58
CA GLN A 347 0.43 9.52 0.42
C GLN A 347 0.09 10.99 0.10
N HIS A 348 0.34 11.89 1.05
CA HIS A 348 0.55 13.31 0.78
C HIS A 348 1.89 13.50 0.05
N PHE A 349 2.06 14.64 -0.61
CA PHE A 349 3.27 14.88 -1.40
C PHE A 349 4.51 14.91 -0.48
N PRO A 350 5.66 14.40 -0.96
CA PRO A 350 6.90 14.53 -0.20
C PRO A 350 7.21 15.99 0.10
N ASP A 351 7.84 16.25 1.24
CA ASP A 351 8.25 17.57 1.71
C ASP A 351 7.12 18.61 1.86
N SER A 352 5.84 18.18 1.93
CA SER A 352 4.69 19.12 2.09
C SER A 352 4.85 20.14 3.22
N PRO A 353 5.46 19.84 4.38
CA PRO A 353 5.63 20.85 5.44
C PRO A 353 6.47 22.06 5.01
N ASN A 354 7.30 21.94 3.97
CA ASN A 354 8.14 22.99 3.41
C ASN A 354 7.56 23.64 2.14
N HIS A 355 6.39 23.16 1.66
CA HIS A 355 5.71 23.67 0.46
C HIS A 355 4.28 24.11 0.80
N PRO A 356 4.01 25.40 1.08
CA PRO A 356 2.69 25.89 1.47
C PRO A 356 1.58 25.62 0.44
N ASP A 357 1.94 25.47 -0.84
CA ASP A 357 1.02 25.19 -1.93
C ASP A 357 0.67 23.70 -2.08
N PHE A 358 1.35 22.82 -1.31
CA PHE A 358 1.04 21.38 -1.28
C PHE A 358 -0.08 21.10 -0.28
N PRO A 359 -0.81 19.99 -0.44
CA PRO A 359 -1.77 19.55 0.56
C PRO A 359 -1.13 19.46 1.95
N THR A 360 -1.76 20.08 2.94
CA THR A 360 -1.21 20.15 4.30
C THR A 360 -1.14 18.77 4.95
N THR A 361 -0.04 18.53 5.66
CA THR A 361 0.17 17.34 6.50
C THR A 361 0.13 17.67 7.99
N GLU A 362 -0.23 18.91 8.35
CA GLU A 362 -0.43 19.35 9.71
C GLU A 362 -1.61 18.61 10.36
N LEU A 363 -1.40 18.11 11.57
CA LEU A 363 -2.42 17.51 12.41
C LEU A 363 -2.47 18.25 13.76
N LYS A 364 -3.64 18.84 14.07
CA LYS A 364 -3.89 19.53 15.34
C LYS A 364 -4.56 18.62 16.36
N PRO A 365 -4.42 18.88 17.67
CA PRO A 365 -5.04 18.08 18.73
C PRO A 365 -6.56 17.91 18.61
N SER A 366 -7.24 18.90 18.00
CA SER A 366 -8.69 18.86 17.76
C SER A 366 -9.11 18.04 16.53
N GLN A 367 -8.13 17.56 15.74
CA GLN A 367 -8.36 16.85 14.50
C GLN A 367 -8.07 15.36 14.65
N ARG A 368 -8.54 14.59 13.68
CA ARG A 368 -8.21 13.17 13.48
C ARG A 368 -7.59 13.01 12.11
N TYR A 369 -6.41 12.42 12.07
CA TYR A 369 -5.87 11.88 10.83
C TYR A 369 -6.63 10.60 10.48
N HIS A 370 -7.11 10.51 9.26
CA HIS A 370 -7.77 9.30 8.76
C HIS A 370 -7.57 9.21 7.26
N THR A 371 -7.00 8.09 6.80
CA THR A 371 -6.84 7.79 5.37
C THR A 371 -6.98 6.30 5.11
N VAL A 372 -7.26 5.98 3.86
CA VAL A 372 -7.50 4.60 3.43
C VAL A 372 -6.77 4.30 2.13
N THR A 373 -6.16 3.12 2.08
CA THR A 373 -5.66 2.50 0.86
C THR A 373 -6.30 1.14 0.69
N VAL A 374 -6.78 0.82 -0.51
CA VAL A 374 -7.27 -0.51 -0.86
C VAL A 374 -6.45 -1.06 -2.01
N TYR A 375 -5.82 -2.18 -1.79
CA TYR A 375 -5.19 -3.00 -2.83
C TYR A 375 -6.20 -4.07 -3.24
N SER A 376 -6.88 -3.85 -4.38
CA SER A 376 -7.95 -4.72 -4.89
C SER A 376 -7.42 -5.62 -6.00
N PHE A 377 -7.45 -6.94 -5.76
CA PHE A 377 -6.91 -7.93 -6.70
C PHE A 377 -8.00 -8.63 -7.49
N SER A 378 -7.74 -8.80 -8.78
CA SER A 378 -8.58 -9.55 -9.71
C SER A 378 -7.72 -10.21 -10.79
N VAL A 379 -8.36 -10.88 -11.76
CA VAL A 379 -7.70 -11.50 -12.92
C VAL A 379 -8.40 -11.16 -14.22
N ARG A 380 -7.60 -11.12 -15.32
CA ARG A 380 -8.06 -10.99 -16.72
C ARG A 380 -7.66 -12.17 -17.55
#